data_feddaebcef37302cc8d8ec211737c518
#
_entry.id   feddaebcef37302cc8d8ec211737c518
#
_cell.length_a   1.000
_cell.length_b   1.000
_cell.length_c   1.000
_cell.angle_alpha   90.00
_cell.angle_beta   90.00
_cell.angle_gamma   90.00
#
_symmetry.space_group_name_H-M   'P 1'
#
loop_
_entity.id
_entity.type
_entity.pdbx_description
1 polymer ?
#
loop_
_entity_poly.entity_id
_entity_poly.type
_entity_poly.pdbx_seq_one_letter_code
_entity_poly.pdbx_strand_id
1 'polypeptide(L)'
;MTTTEPRTEQEILDRESMDDVDAIAAFNPDPDEVLHAVQDQADALFTWDYSKGSRPRLDKLYEKAKVSQWNAQTDLDWSIEVDPLQAFSIFTESSNVGTGHWTEHPDSPAKNWGDKEWEQFSIESFAWRLSQFKHGEQGALLCTAKIVETVPWIDAKYYAATQVVDEARHVEVFEKYIDEKIGVRYPVNPHLQLLLDDIINDSRWDMTYLGMQIMVEGLALAAFGLMHQVTTEPLLKKLLRYVMSDEARHVAFGVLSL
;
A
#
# COMPACT_ATOMS: atom_id res chain seq x y z
N MET A 1 12.79 28.02 -4.03
CA MET A 1 13.08 27.35 -2.75
C MET A 1 12.78 28.35 -1.65
N THR A 2 11.58 28.33 -1.14
CA THR A 2 11.19 29.09 0.06
C THR A 2 11.54 28.23 1.26
N THR A 3 12.63 28.56 1.94
CA THR A 3 12.93 27.97 3.25
C THR A 3 11.88 28.45 4.23
N THR A 4 10.90 27.61 4.55
CA THR A 4 10.01 27.83 5.67
C THR A 4 10.83 27.79 6.95
N GLU A 5 10.85 28.85 7.72
CA GLU A 5 11.44 28.87 9.05
C GLU A 5 10.77 27.81 9.93
N PRO A 6 11.51 27.14 10.82
CA PRO A 6 10.93 26.16 11.74
C PRO A 6 9.86 26.85 12.62
N ARG A 7 8.68 26.26 12.72
CA ARG A 7 7.56 26.77 13.51
C ARG A 7 7.93 26.84 14.99
N THR A 8 7.45 27.84 15.67
CA THR A 8 7.63 28.01 17.12
C THR A 8 6.77 26.98 17.88
N GLU A 9 7.18 26.68 19.10
CA GLU A 9 6.43 25.79 20.02
C GLU A 9 4.98 26.29 20.21
N GLN A 10 4.78 27.60 20.27
CA GLN A 10 3.47 28.22 20.40
C GLN A 10 2.59 27.96 19.17
N GLU A 11 3.13 28.06 17.96
CA GLU A 11 2.39 27.74 16.72
C GLU A 11 2.04 26.24 16.62
N ILE A 12 2.76 25.40 17.34
CA ILE A 12 2.43 23.99 17.46
C ILE A 12 1.32 23.74 18.49
N LEU A 13 1.34 24.47 19.58
CA LEU A 13 0.36 24.35 20.66
C LEU A 13 -0.99 24.98 20.32
N ASP A 14 -1.01 26.06 19.53
CA ASP A 14 -2.26 26.71 19.08
C ASP A 14 -3.11 25.82 18.15
N ARG A 15 -2.60 24.63 17.77
CA ARG A 15 -3.34 23.64 16.99
C ARG A 15 -4.45 22.93 17.77
N GLU A 16 -4.45 22.99 19.08
CA GLU A 16 -5.54 22.43 19.88
C GLU A 16 -6.92 23.03 19.55
N SER A 17 -6.95 24.16 18.81
CA SER A 17 -8.17 24.80 18.35
C SER A 17 -8.55 24.48 16.90
N MET A 18 -7.70 23.77 16.16
CA MET A 18 -7.97 23.33 14.78
C MET A 18 -8.70 22.00 14.81
N ASP A 19 -9.62 21.78 13.87
CA ASP A 19 -10.10 20.43 13.63
C ASP A 19 -8.97 19.56 13.06
N ASP A 20 -9.13 18.23 13.13
CA ASP A 20 -8.07 17.28 12.76
C ASP A 20 -7.65 17.44 11.29
N VAL A 21 -8.58 17.81 10.42
CA VAL A 21 -8.32 18.03 8.98
C VAL A 21 -7.48 19.27 8.77
N ASP A 22 -7.83 20.37 9.44
CA ASP A 22 -7.07 21.62 9.37
C ASP A 22 -5.67 21.46 9.98
N ALA A 23 -5.54 20.67 11.05
CA ALA A 23 -4.26 20.38 11.65
C ALA A 23 -3.34 19.59 10.70
N ILE A 24 -3.88 18.59 9.99
CA ILE A 24 -3.15 17.80 8.99
C ILE A 24 -2.75 18.69 7.80
N ALA A 25 -3.68 19.48 7.27
CA ALA A 25 -3.42 20.39 6.16
C ALA A 25 -2.36 21.45 6.47
N ALA A 26 -2.30 21.92 7.73
CA ALA A 26 -1.32 22.90 8.17
C ALA A 26 0.13 22.39 8.19
N PHE A 27 0.33 21.05 8.19
CA PHE A 27 1.67 20.43 8.15
C PHE A 27 2.22 20.28 6.74
N ASN A 28 1.37 20.31 5.72
CA ASN A 28 1.83 20.16 4.35
C ASN A 28 1.97 21.54 3.68
N PRO A 29 3.19 22.02 3.45
CA PRO A 29 3.42 23.32 2.84
C PRO A 29 3.26 23.33 1.31
N ASP A 30 3.08 22.17 0.67
CA ASP A 30 2.95 22.09 -0.78
C ASP A 30 1.48 22.08 -1.19
N PRO A 31 0.96 23.20 -1.75
CA PRO A 31 -0.43 23.31 -2.18
C PRO A 31 -0.74 22.43 -3.41
N ASP A 32 0.28 21.90 -4.11
CA ASP A 32 0.12 21.02 -5.26
C ASP A 32 0.05 19.53 -4.84
N GLU A 33 0.46 19.19 -3.63
CA GLU A 33 0.17 17.88 -3.03
C GLU A 33 -1.22 17.91 -2.37
N VAL A 34 -2.20 17.41 -3.10
CA VAL A 34 -3.54 17.23 -2.53
C VAL A 34 -3.49 16.10 -1.50
N LEU A 35 -3.37 16.48 -0.24
CA LEU A 35 -3.57 15.54 0.85
C LEU A 35 -5.06 15.26 0.98
N HIS A 36 -5.41 14.01 0.77
CA HIS A 36 -6.73 13.52 1.10
C HIS A 36 -6.74 13.10 2.58
N ALA A 37 -7.50 13.81 3.40
CA ALA A 37 -7.72 13.46 4.79
C ALA A 37 -8.94 12.56 4.90
N VAL A 38 -8.77 11.37 5.48
CA VAL A 38 -9.84 10.42 5.77
C VAL A 38 -10.11 10.42 7.26
N GLN A 39 -11.35 10.70 7.63
CA GLN A 39 -11.78 10.60 9.02
C GLN A 39 -12.13 9.15 9.33
N ASP A 40 -11.43 8.54 10.26
CA ASP A 40 -11.77 7.20 10.76
C ASP A 40 -12.92 7.26 11.77
N GLN A 41 -13.86 6.31 11.67
CA GLN A 41 -14.93 6.08 12.64
C GLN A 41 -14.80 4.64 13.14
N ALA A 42 -14.58 4.48 14.44
CA ALA A 42 -14.40 3.16 15.04
C ALA A 42 -15.34 2.95 16.23
N ASP A 43 -16.10 1.84 16.19
CA ASP A 43 -16.82 1.33 17.34
C ASP A 43 -15.89 0.39 18.12
N ALA A 44 -15.15 0.93 19.09
CA ALA A 44 -14.20 0.16 19.89
C ALA A 44 -14.87 -0.45 21.12
N LEU A 45 -14.76 -1.77 21.29
CA LEU A 45 -15.10 -2.47 22.53
C LEU A 45 -13.80 -2.86 23.25
N PHE A 46 -13.54 -2.19 24.35
CA PHE A 46 -12.35 -2.43 25.15
C PHE A 46 -12.65 -3.26 26.39
N THR A 47 -11.87 -4.31 26.64
CA THR A 47 -11.93 -5.11 27.87
C THR A 47 -10.53 -5.27 28.47
N TRP A 48 -10.45 -5.44 29.80
CA TRP A 48 -9.21 -5.78 30.50
C TRP A 48 -8.95 -7.30 30.57
N ASP A 49 -9.64 -8.07 29.75
CA ASP A 49 -9.40 -9.51 29.63
C ASP A 49 -8.22 -9.78 28.70
N TYR A 50 -7.14 -10.30 29.26
CA TYR A 50 -5.92 -10.68 28.55
C TYR A 50 -5.83 -12.18 28.29
N SER A 51 -6.91 -12.91 28.46
CA SER A 51 -6.96 -14.36 28.27
C SER A 51 -6.70 -14.71 26.80
N LYS A 52 -5.53 -15.29 26.52
CA LYS A 52 -5.16 -15.81 25.20
C LYS A 52 -5.64 -17.25 25.00
N GLY A 53 -5.71 -17.67 23.73
CA GLY A 53 -5.92 -19.05 23.35
C GLY A 53 -7.37 -19.41 23.05
N SER A 54 -8.27 -18.44 22.99
CA SER A 54 -9.63 -18.65 22.48
C SER A 54 -9.63 -18.97 20.98
N ARG A 55 -8.58 -18.52 20.26
CA ARG A 55 -8.39 -18.73 18.82
C ARG A 55 -6.98 -19.25 18.50
N PRO A 56 -6.70 -20.55 18.72
CA PRO A 56 -5.35 -21.11 18.58
C PRO A 56 -4.72 -20.94 17.21
N ARG A 57 -5.53 -20.82 16.16
CA ARG A 57 -5.03 -20.59 14.80
C ARG A 57 -4.47 -19.17 14.63
N LEU A 58 -5.07 -18.17 15.25
CA LEU A 58 -4.57 -16.80 15.25
C LEU A 58 -3.29 -16.69 16.08
N ASP A 59 -3.23 -17.32 17.25
CA ASP A 59 -2.00 -17.36 18.05
C ASP A 59 -0.83 -17.98 17.28
N LYS A 60 -1.07 -19.08 16.58
CA LYS A 60 -0.07 -19.69 15.70
C LYS A 60 0.38 -18.79 14.56
N LEU A 61 -0.56 -18.03 13.98
CA LEU A 61 -0.26 -17.07 12.92
C LEU A 61 0.58 -15.91 13.45
N TYR A 62 0.27 -15.41 14.65
CA TYR A 62 1.03 -14.40 15.36
C TYR A 62 2.48 -14.86 15.64
N GLU A 63 2.68 -16.09 16.14
CA GLU A 63 4.02 -16.65 16.36
C GLU A 63 4.81 -16.73 15.04
N LYS A 64 4.15 -17.14 13.95
CA LYS A 64 4.77 -17.17 12.62
C LYS A 64 5.17 -15.77 12.15
N ALA A 65 4.31 -14.76 12.33
CA ALA A 65 4.59 -13.39 11.92
C ALA A 65 5.83 -12.82 12.61
N LYS A 66 6.00 -13.08 13.91
CA LYS A 66 7.16 -12.60 14.69
C LYS A 66 8.51 -13.12 14.17
N VAL A 67 8.56 -14.34 13.65
CA VAL A 67 9.80 -14.94 13.14
C VAL A 67 10.02 -14.71 11.64
N SER A 68 9.01 -14.22 10.93
CA SER A 68 9.05 -13.97 9.47
C SER A 68 9.35 -12.51 9.14
N GLN A 69 9.81 -11.73 10.11
CA GLN A 69 10.13 -10.32 9.89
C GLN A 69 11.37 -10.15 9.01
N TRP A 70 11.35 -9.12 8.20
CA TRP A 70 12.46 -8.70 7.36
C TRP A 70 12.63 -7.17 7.41
N ASN A 71 13.77 -6.67 6.97
CA ASN A 71 14.10 -5.26 7.01
C ASN A 71 14.27 -4.71 5.58
N ALA A 72 13.48 -3.72 5.22
CA ALA A 72 13.49 -3.11 3.88
C ALA A 72 14.86 -2.50 3.51
N GLN A 73 15.63 -2.03 4.49
CA GLN A 73 16.92 -1.38 4.24
C GLN A 73 18.08 -2.36 4.08
N THR A 74 18.04 -3.50 4.80
CA THR A 74 19.20 -4.40 4.91
C THR A 74 19.02 -5.72 4.18
N ASP A 75 17.79 -6.20 3.99
CA ASP A 75 17.51 -7.50 3.40
C ASP A 75 17.32 -7.44 1.88
N LEU A 76 17.24 -6.22 1.31
CA LEU A 76 17.23 -5.95 -0.12
C LEU A 76 18.53 -5.28 -0.55
N ASP A 77 19.02 -5.65 -1.72
CA ASP A 77 20.24 -5.06 -2.29
C ASP A 77 19.93 -3.81 -3.12
N TRP A 78 19.91 -2.66 -2.45
CA TRP A 78 19.62 -1.38 -3.07
C TRP A 78 20.75 -0.86 -3.98
N SER A 79 21.90 -1.53 -4.04
CA SER A 79 22.99 -1.18 -4.97
C SER A 79 22.71 -1.62 -6.41
N ILE A 80 21.70 -2.47 -6.62
CA ILE A 80 21.31 -2.93 -7.95
C ILE A 80 20.78 -1.73 -8.76
N GLU A 81 21.40 -1.49 -9.91
CA GLU A 81 20.90 -0.55 -10.90
C GLU A 81 19.69 -1.12 -11.61
N VAL A 82 18.63 -0.34 -11.72
CA VAL A 82 17.35 -0.75 -12.33
C VAL A 82 17.12 0.04 -13.61
N ASP A 83 16.92 -0.67 -14.71
CA ASP A 83 16.37 -0.09 -15.94
C ASP A 83 14.85 -0.21 -15.90
N PRO A 84 14.09 0.90 -15.76
CA PRO A 84 12.64 0.85 -15.67
C PRO A 84 11.96 0.23 -16.90
N LEU A 85 12.57 0.31 -18.07
CA LEU A 85 12.05 -0.32 -19.30
C LEU A 85 12.12 -1.83 -19.23
N GLN A 86 13.17 -2.37 -18.63
CA GLN A 86 13.36 -3.81 -18.51
C GLN A 86 12.66 -4.39 -17.27
N ALA A 87 12.48 -3.58 -16.23
CA ALA A 87 11.84 -4.03 -14.99
C ALA A 87 10.41 -4.56 -15.21
N PHE A 88 9.72 -4.04 -16.21
CA PHE A 88 8.34 -4.44 -16.51
C PHE A 88 8.03 -4.47 -18.01
N SER A 89 8.61 -5.42 -18.73
CA SER A 89 8.56 -5.52 -20.19
C SER A 89 7.27 -6.14 -20.79
N ILE A 90 6.21 -6.35 -19.99
CA ILE A 90 4.95 -6.95 -20.49
C ILE A 90 4.38 -6.23 -21.72
N PHE A 91 4.64 -4.93 -21.84
CA PHE A 91 4.08 -4.13 -22.92
C PHE A 91 4.94 -4.09 -24.19
N THR A 92 6.22 -4.48 -24.11
CA THR A 92 7.14 -4.38 -25.26
C THR A 92 7.23 -5.66 -26.11
N GLU A 93 7.14 -6.83 -25.51
CA GLU A 93 7.28 -8.11 -26.26
C GLU A 93 6.00 -8.93 -26.38
N SER A 94 5.08 -8.81 -25.44
CA SER A 94 3.76 -9.48 -25.46
C SER A 94 2.65 -8.60 -26.01
N SER A 95 2.96 -7.53 -26.70
CA SER A 95 2.00 -6.53 -27.18
C SER A 95 0.94 -7.06 -28.17
N ASN A 96 0.93 -8.34 -28.45
CA ASN A 96 -0.21 -9.01 -29.08
C ASN A 96 -1.41 -9.21 -28.14
N VAL A 97 -1.26 -8.97 -26.83
CA VAL A 97 -2.36 -9.02 -25.88
C VAL A 97 -2.87 -7.61 -25.61
N GLY A 98 -3.67 -7.07 -26.49
CA GLY A 98 -4.51 -5.91 -26.25
C GLY A 98 -4.04 -4.56 -26.78
N THR A 99 -2.81 -4.38 -27.28
CA THR A 99 -2.35 -3.09 -27.82
C THR A 99 -2.81 -2.86 -29.26
N GLY A 100 -3.05 -3.89 -30.06
CA GLY A 100 -3.52 -3.76 -31.42
C GLY A 100 -4.82 -2.95 -31.55
N HIS A 101 -5.76 -3.14 -30.62
CA HIS A 101 -7.00 -2.36 -30.58
C HIS A 101 -6.80 -0.87 -30.26
N TRP A 102 -5.79 -0.54 -29.45
CA TRP A 102 -5.55 0.85 -29.04
C TRP A 102 -4.91 1.67 -30.15
N THR A 103 -4.03 1.08 -30.95
CA THR A 103 -3.38 1.75 -32.07
C THR A 103 -4.28 1.83 -33.33
N GLU A 104 -5.21 0.89 -33.47
CA GLU A 104 -6.07 0.80 -34.65
C GLU A 104 -7.31 1.70 -34.58
N HIS A 105 -7.74 2.10 -33.36
CA HIS A 105 -8.91 2.96 -33.23
C HIS A 105 -8.63 4.38 -33.74
N PRO A 106 -9.51 4.97 -34.56
CA PRO A 106 -9.31 6.30 -35.17
C PRO A 106 -9.06 7.41 -34.13
N ASP A 107 -9.69 7.32 -32.97
CA ASP A 107 -9.61 8.32 -31.90
C ASP A 107 -8.58 7.95 -30.83
N SER A 108 -7.76 6.94 -31.07
CA SER A 108 -6.74 6.53 -30.09
C SER A 108 -5.63 7.58 -29.97
N PRO A 109 -5.27 8.03 -28.78
CA PRO A 109 -4.12 8.90 -28.57
C PRO A 109 -2.80 8.21 -28.97
N ALA A 110 -2.75 6.89 -28.95
CA ALA A 110 -1.56 6.10 -29.27
C ALA A 110 -1.41 5.77 -30.76
N LYS A 111 -2.36 6.24 -31.62
CA LYS A 111 -2.39 5.91 -33.06
C LYS A 111 -1.10 6.22 -33.82
N ASN A 112 -0.40 7.28 -33.41
CA ASN A 112 0.81 7.76 -34.11
C ASN A 112 2.06 7.66 -33.22
N TRP A 113 2.02 6.86 -32.14
CA TRP A 113 3.16 6.70 -31.27
C TRP A 113 4.27 5.90 -31.96
N GLY A 114 5.50 6.41 -31.84
CA GLY A 114 6.72 5.69 -32.15
C GLY A 114 7.32 5.02 -30.93
N ASP A 115 8.51 4.48 -31.09
CA ASP A 115 9.20 3.73 -30.01
C ASP A 115 9.39 4.57 -28.74
N LYS A 116 9.72 5.85 -28.88
CA LYS A 116 9.95 6.74 -27.72
C LYS A 116 8.70 6.96 -26.87
N GLU A 117 7.55 7.14 -27.51
CA GLU A 117 6.28 7.32 -26.83
C GLU A 117 5.87 6.02 -26.11
N TRP A 118 6.12 4.87 -26.74
CA TRP A 118 5.87 3.57 -26.13
C TRP A 118 6.81 3.28 -24.95
N GLU A 119 8.09 3.62 -25.05
CA GLU A 119 9.05 3.53 -23.94
C GLU A 119 8.61 4.40 -22.78
N GLN A 120 8.28 5.68 -23.04
CA GLN A 120 7.78 6.59 -22.02
C GLN A 120 6.50 6.06 -21.36
N PHE A 121 5.52 5.61 -22.17
CA PHE A 121 4.28 5.03 -21.65
C PHE A 121 4.53 3.79 -20.76
N SER A 122 5.50 2.98 -21.10
CA SER A 122 5.86 1.80 -20.31
C SER A 122 6.41 2.20 -18.94
N ILE A 123 7.31 3.17 -18.89
CA ILE A 123 7.87 3.71 -17.63
C ILE A 123 6.76 4.32 -16.78
N GLU A 124 5.95 5.20 -17.36
CA GLU A 124 4.86 5.89 -16.66
C GLU A 124 3.78 4.91 -16.15
N SER A 125 3.42 3.91 -16.96
CA SER A 125 2.46 2.87 -16.57
C SER A 125 2.99 2.01 -15.42
N PHE A 126 4.28 1.73 -15.40
CA PHE A 126 4.94 0.99 -14.35
C PHE A 126 4.99 1.82 -13.06
N ALA A 127 5.44 3.07 -13.15
CA ALA A 127 5.46 4.03 -12.05
C ALA A 127 4.06 4.23 -11.43
N TRP A 128 3.04 4.36 -12.28
CA TRP A 128 1.66 4.47 -11.83
C TRP A 128 1.22 3.25 -11.02
N ARG A 129 1.49 2.04 -11.50
CA ARG A 129 1.12 0.80 -10.78
C ARG A 129 1.79 0.67 -9.43
N LEU A 130 3.11 0.92 -9.37
CA LEU A 130 3.84 0.89 -8.11
C LEU A 130 3.32 1.95 -7.13
N SER A 131 2.94 3.12 -7.63
CA SER A 131 2.32 4.17 -6.83
C SER A 131 0.96 3.72 -6.27
N GLN A 132 0.12 3.03 -7.08
CA GLN A 132 -1.15 2.50 -6.59
C GLN A 132 -0.94 1.40 -5.55
N PHE A 133 0.07 0.55 -5.70
CA PHE A 133 0.42 -0.42 -4.65
C PHE A 133 0.79 0.30 -3.36
N LYS A 134 1.71 1.25 -3.40
CA LYS A 134 2.07 2.06 -2.22
C LYS A 134 0.85 2.68 -1.52
N HIS A 135 -0.08 3.24 -2.28
CA HIS A 135 -1.31 3.82 -1.73
C HIS A 135 -2.24 2.76 -1.14
N GLY A 136 -2.32 1.59 -1.76
CA GLY A 136 -3.05 0.44 -1.21
C GLY A 136 -2.49 -0.01 0.13
N GLU A 137 -1.16 -0.14 0.24
CA GLU A 137 -0.46 -0.49 1.48
C GLU A 137 -0.68 0.55 2.59
N GLN A 138 -0.70 1.85 2.23
CA GLN A 138 -1.06 2.90 3.19
C GLN A 138 -2.50 2.73 3.71
N GLY A 139 -3.44 2.39 2.84
CA GLY A 139 -4.80 2.06 3.24
C GLY A 139 -4.87 0.82 4.15
N ALA A 140 -4.12 -0.23 3.81
CA ALA A 140 -4.00 -1.44 4.60
C ALA A 140 -3.41 -1.18 5.99
N LEU A 141 -2.39 -0.32 6.08
CA LEU A 141 -1.81 0.13 7.35
C LEU A 141 -2.86 0.75 8.27
N LEU A 142 -3.68 1.68 7.75
CA LEU A 142 -4.72 2.35 8.52
C LEU A 142 -5.84 1.38 8.92
N CYS A 143 -6.33 0.57 7.99
CA CYS A 143 -7.35 -0.44 8.27
C CYS A 143 -6.89 -1.46 9.32
N THR A 144 -5.65 -1.91 9.25
CA THR A 144 -5.09 -2.88 10.19
C THR A 144 -4.89 -2.26 11.59
N ALA A 145 -4.49 -0.99 11.67
CA ALA A 145 -4.46 -0.25 12.92
C ALA A 145 -5.85 -0.18 13.57
N LYS A 146 -6.89 0.11 12.78
CA LYS A 146 -8.28 0.09 13.22
C LYS A 146 -8.73 -1.30 13.71
N ILE A 147 -8.30 -2.38 13.06
CA ILE A 147 -8.58 -3.74 13.54
C ILE A 147 -7.96 -3.97 14.94
N VAL A 148 -6.76 -3.47 15.21
CA VAL A 148 -6.15 -3.54 16.55
C VAL A 148 -7.07 -2.92 17.59
N GLU A 149 -7.69 -1.80 17.27
CA GLU A 149 -8.60 -1.10 18.17
C GLU A 149 -9.93 -1.85 18.34
N THR A 150 -10.55 -2.24 17.23
CA THR A 150 -11.97 -2.61 17.19
C THR A 150 -12.28 -4.09 17.35
N VAL A 151 -11.37 -5.00 16.96
CA VAL A 151 -11.64 -6.44 17.02
C VAL A 151 -11.78 -6.92 18.47
N PRO A 152 -12.79 -7.77 18.78
CA PRO A 152 -13.09 -8.11 20.19
C PRO A 152 -12.10 -9.10 20.83
N TRP A 153 -11.31 -9.85 20.05
CA TRP A 153 -10.45 -10.91 20.59
C TRP A 153 -9.00 -10.47 20.73
N ILE A 154 -8.39 -10.75 21.86
CA ILE A 154 -6.99 -10.43 22.13
C ILE A 154 -6.04 -11.13 21.15
N ASP A 155 -6.31 -12.38 20.77
CA ASP A 155 -5.49 -13.14 19.81
C ASP A 155 -5.46 -12.43 18.45
N ALA A 156 -6.58 -11.84 18.01
CA ALA A 156 -6.66 -11.07 16.78
C ALA A 156 -5.95 -9.71 16.89
N LYS A 157 -6.09 -9.00 18.02
CA LYS A 157 -5.37 -7.73 18.26
C LYS A 157 -3.85 -7.92 18.19
N TYR A 158 -3.33 -9.03 18.73
CA TYR A 158 -1.90 -9.31 18.70
C TYR A 158 -1.40 -9.57 17.29
N TYR A 159 -2.13 -10.34 16.49
CA TYR A 159 -1.76 -10.54 15.11
C TYR A 159 -1.86 -9.24 14.30
N ALA A 160 -2.96 -8.51 14.40
CA ALA A 160 -3.13 -7.22 13.72
C ALA A 160 -1.99 -6.24 14.04
N ALA A 161 -1.51 -6.20 15.29
CA ALA A 161 -0.37 -5.35 15.66
C ALA A 161 0.93 -5.74 14.91
N THR A 162 1.15 -7.02 14.61
CA THR A 162 2.29 -7.44 13.76
C THR A 162 2.07 -7.07 12.30
N GLN A 163 0.85 -7.15 11.81
CA GLN A 163 0.50 -6.75 10.45
C GLN A 163 0.69 -5.23 10.26
N VAL A 164 0.36 -4.38 11.24
CA VAL A 164 0.67 -2.94 11.17
C VAL A 164 2.15 -2.68 10.86
N VAL A 165 3.06 -3.47 11.44
CA VAL A 165 4.50 -3.38 11.15
C VAL A 165 4.82 -3.85 9.73
N ASP A 166 4.16 -4.92 9.26
CA ASP A 166 4.33 -5.43 7.91
C ASP A 166 3.89 -4.36 6.88
N GLU A 167 2.69 -3.76 7.05
CA GLU A 167 2.15 -2.73 6.15
C GLU A 167 3.02 -1.45 6.11
N ALA A 168 3.51 -1.00 7.27
CA ALA A 168 4.43 0.14 7.32
C ALA A 168 5.71 -0.14 6.50
N ARG A 169 6.23 -1.35 6.57
CA ARG A 169 7.39 -1.78 5.79
C ARG A 169 7.07 -1.90 4.29
N HIS A 170 5.85 -2.33 3.93
CA HIS A 170 5.41 -2.36 2.53
C HIS A 170 5.34 -0.95 1.94
N VAL A 171 4.76 0.01 2.64
CA VAL A 171 4.78 1.42 2.22
C VAL A 171 6.22 1.91 2.03
N GLU A 172 7.09 1.69 3.04
CA GLU A 172 8.50 2.07 3.00
C GLU A 172 9.22 1.51 1.77
N VAL A 173 9.06 0.23 1.50
CA VAL A 173 9.81 -0.43 0.43
C VAL A 173 9.34 -0.04 -0.96
N PHE A 174 8.03 0.14 -1.16
CA PHE A 174 7.51 0.64 -2.44
C PHE A 174 7.88 2.10 -2.67
N GLU A 175 7.80 2.94 -1.63
CA GLU A 175 8.23 4.34 -1.73
C GLU A 175 9.71 4.44 -2.11
N LYS A 176 10.57 3.73 -1.40
CA LYS A 176 12.00 3.70 -1.69
C LYS A 176 12.32 3.19 -3.10
N TYR A 177 11.63 2.15 -3.55
CA TYR A 177 11.82 1.63 -4.91
C TYR A 177 11.40 2.65 -5.98
N ILE A 178 10.28 3.31 -5.78
CA ILE A 178 9.81 4.37 -6.69
C ILE A 178 10.82 5.52 -6.74
N ASP A 179 11.28 5.98 -5.59
CA ASP A 179 12.16 7.15 -5.50
C ASP A 179 13.56 6.91 -6.04
N GLU A 180 14.16 5.79 -5.66
CA GLU A 180 15.56 5.53 -5.99
C GLU A 180 15.74 4.86 -7.36
N LYS A 181 14.72 4.14 -7.86
CA LYS A 181 14.84 3.30 -9.05
C LYS A 181 14.02 3.79 -10.23
N ILE A 182 12.88 4.46 -9.99
CA ILE A 182 11.97 4.90 -11.04
C ILE A 182 12.01 6.41 -11.22
N GLY A 183 11.97 7.18 -10.13
CA GLY A 183 12.03 8.64 -10.12
C GLY A 183 10.71 9.34 -10.48
N VAL A 184 9.60 8.61 -10.67
CA VAL A 184 8.28 9.16 -11.01
C VAL A 184 7.23 8.65 -10.04
N ARG A 185 6.44 9.56 -9.47
CA ARG A 185 5.34 9.26 -8.53
C ARG A 185 4.00 9.66 -9.10
N TYR A 186 2.97 8.91 -8.76
CA TYR A 186 1.59 9.20 -9.10
C TYR A 186 0.71 9.33 -7.86
N PRO A 187 -0.30 10.21 -7.88
CA PRO A 187 -1.32 10.28 -6.83
C PRO A 187 -2.15 8.99 -6.81
N VAL A 188 -2.89 8.82 -5.72
CA VAL A 188 -3.85 7.72 -5.62
C VAL A 188 -4.91 7.81 -6.70
N ASN A 189 -5.23 6.69 -7.33
CA ASN A 189 -6.32 6.63 -8.29
C ASN A 189 -7.67 6.87 -7.58
N PRO A 190 -8.57 7.71 -8.14
CA PRO A 190 -9.83 8.05 -7.48
C PRO A 190 -10.72 6.84 -7.13
N HIS A 191 -10.67 5.76 -7.91
CA HIS A 191 -11.43 4.56 -7.60
C HIS A 191 -10.82 3.75 -6.46
N LEU A 192 -9.49 3.65 -6.41
CA LEU A 192 -8.80 3.04 -5.28
C LEU A 192 -9.03 3.86 -4.00
N GLN A 193 -8.90 5.17 -4.10
CA GLN A 193 -9.17 6.09 -3.00
C GLN A 193 -10.58 5.88 -2.43
N LEU A 194 -11.61 5.92 -3.27
CA LEU A 194 -12.99 5.71 -2.86
C LEU A 194 -13.18 4.36 -2.14
N LEU A 195 -12.59 3.29 -2.67
CA LEU A 195 -12.66 1.97 -2.05
C LEU A 195 -12.00 1.95 -0.66
N LEU A 196 -10.81 2.54 -0.54
CA LEU A 196 -10.08 2.60 0.73
C LEU A 196 -10.83 3.47 1.75
N ASP A 197 -11.34 4.62 1.33
CA ASP A 197 -12.14 5.52 2.16
C ASP A 197 -13.39 4.82 2.71
N ASP A 198 -14.11 4.09 1.87
CA ASP A 198 -15.30 3.34 2.29
C ASP A 198 -14.96 2.29 3.36
N ILE A 199 -13.85 1.55 3.19
CA ILE A 199 -13.42 0.54 4.16
C ILE A 199 -12.95 1.19 5.47
N ILE A 200 -12.19 2.27 5.40
CA ILE A 200 -11.68 2.99 6.56
C ILE A 200 -12.83 3.64 7.36
N ASN A 201 -13.81 4.21 6.67
CA ASN A 201 -14.95 4.89 7.33
C ASN A 201 -16.00 3.94 7.92
N ASP A 202 -16.05 2.67 7.54
CA ASP A 202 -17.01 1.73 8.14
C ASP A 202 -16.61 1.41 9.59
N SER A 203 -17.51 1.68 10.55
CA SER A 203 -17.22 1.49 11.98
C SER A 203 -17.14 0.02 12.41
N ARG A 204 -17.63 -0.90 11.58
CA ARG A 204 -17.74 -2.33 11.87
C ARG A 204 -16.44 -3.07 11.58
N TRP A 205 -15.89 -3.70 12.58
CA TRP A 205 -14.62 -4.45 12.45
C TRP A 205 -14.68 -5.59 11.41
N ASP A 206 -15.81 -6.29 11.32
CA ASP A 206 -16.03 -7.39 10.36
C ASP A 206 -16.06 -6.90 8.92
N MET A 207 -16.59 -5.71 8.67
CA MET A 207 -16.53 -5.08 7.35
C MET A 207 -15.12 -4.63 6.97
N THR A 208 -14.34 -4.15 7.94
CA THR A 208 -12.92 -3.86 7.71
C THR A 208 -12.14 -5.13 7.33
N TYR A 209 -12.41 -6.26 8.00
CA TYR A 209 -11.83 -7.56 7.62
C TYR A 209 -12.24 -8.00 6.22
N LEU A 210 -13.52 -7.96 5.92
CA LEU A 210 -14.01 -8.38 4.60
C LEU A 210 -13.43 -7.51 3.50
N GLY A 211 -13.49 -6.19 3.66
CA GLY A 211 -13.04 -5.22 2.67
C GLY A 211 -11.53 -5.25 2.48
N MET A 212 -10.77 -5.13 3.56
CA MET A 212 -9.31 -5.04 3.48
C MET A 212 -8.65 -6.42 3.41
N GLN A 213 -8.71 -7.21 4.48
CA GLN A 213 -7.93 -8.44 4.59
C GLN A 213 -8.29 -9.52 3.56
N ILE A 214 -9.54 -9.56 3.10
CA ILE A 214 -9.98 -10.59 2.14
C ILE A 214 -10.01 -10.07 0.72
N MET A 215 -10.70 -8.95 0.48
CA MET A 215 -10.88 -8.44 -0.88
C MET A 215 -9.66 -7.69 -1.39
N VAL A 216 -9.23 -6.64 -0.71
CA VAL A 216 -8.14 -5.78 -1.20
C VAL A 216 -6.80 -6.51 -1.18
N GLU A 217 -6.41 -7.10 -0.05
CA GLU A 217 -5.14 -7.83 0.06
C GLU A 217 -5.13 -9.12 -0.77
N GLY A 218 -6.28 -9.78 -0.93
CA GLY A 218 -6.42 -10.91 -1.86
C GLY A 218 -6.16 -10.52 -3.31
N LEU A 219 -6.67 -9.36 -3.75
CA LEU A 219 -6.39 -8.81 -5.08
C LEU A 219 -4.94 -8.33 -5.21
N ALA A 220 -4.41 -7.68 -4.17
CA ALA A 220 -3.02 -7.24 -4.13
C ALA A 220 -2.06 -8.43 -4.26
N LEU A 221 -2.29 -9.50 -3.51
CA LEU A 221 -1.50 -10.74 -3.61
C LEU A 221 -1.50 -11.32 -5.03
N ALA A 222 -2.64 -11.31 -5.71
CA ALA A 222 -2.73 -11.75 -7.10
C ALA A 222 -1.96 -10.84 -8.07
N ALA A 223 -2.06 -9.51 -7.87
CA ALA A 223 -1.36 -8.52 -8.69
C ALA A 223 0.16 -8.59 -8.48
N PHE A 224 0.62 -8.71 -7.23
CA PHE A 224 2.04 -8.92 -6.91
C PHE A 224 2.56 -10.24 -7.50
N GLY A 225 1.74 -11.31 -7.44
CA GLY A 225 2.07 -12.60 -8.03
C GLY A 225 2.26 -12.52 -9.54
N LEU A 226 1.39 -11.81 -10.24
CA LEU A 226 1.53 -11.57 -11.67
C LEU A 226 2.80 -10.77 -11.97
N MET A 227 3.01 -9.66 -11.26
CA MET A 227 4.20 -8.82 -11.45
C MET A 227 5.48 -9.58 -11.16
N HIS A 228 5.51 -10.40 -10.08
CA HIS A 228 6.64 -11.25 -9.77
C HIS A 228 6.97 -12.28 -10.85
N GLN A 229 5.95 -12.83 -11.53
CA GLN A 229 6.14 -13.80 -12.61
C GLN A 229 6.75 -13.15 -13.85
N VAL A 230 6.33 -11.95 -14.18
CA VAL A 230 6.72 -11.28 -15.43
C VAL A 230 7.99 -10.45 -15.32
N THR A 231 8.27 -9.87 -14.15
CA THR A 231 9.50 -9.10 -13.96
C THR A 231 10.74 -10.00 -13.99
N THR A 232 11.76 -9.56 -14.69
CA THR A 232 13.11 -10.16 -14.67
C THR A 232 14.06 -9.38 -13.77
N GLU A 233 13.66 -8.19 -13.28
CA GLU A 233 14.46 -7.32 -12.45
C GLU A 233 14.62 -7.94 -11.04
N PRO A 234 15.86 -8.21 -10.59
CA PRO A 234 16.10 -9.03 -9.41
C PRO A 234 15.70 -8.36 -8.09
N LEU A 235 15.85 -7.03 -7.97
CA LEU A 235 15.47 -6.29 -6.75
C LEU A 235 13.95 -6.29 -6.58
N LEU A 236 13.19 -5.92 -7.63
CA LEU A 236 11.73 -5.96 -7.61
C LEU A 236 11.20 -7.37 -7.35
N LYS A 237 11.81 -8.35 -8.00
CA LYS A 237 11.41 -9.75 -7.81
C LYS A 237 11.59 -10.22 -6.37
N LYS A 238 12.68 -9.84 -5.72
CA LYS A 238 12.93 -10.16 -4.31
C LYS A 238 11.99 -9.39 -3.38
N LEU A 239 11.79 -8.09 -3.65
CA LEU A 239 10.83 -7.23 -2.93
C LEU A 239 9.44 -7.86 -2.94
N LEU A 240 8.90 -8.12 -4.14
CA LEU A 240 7.57 -8.70 -4.30
C LEU A 240 7.43 -10.06 -3.60
N ARG A 241 8.48 -10.89 -3.61
CA ARG A 241 8.48 -12.16 -2.91
C ARG A 241 8.31 -11.99 -1.39
N TYR A 242 8.95 -10.99 -0.79
CA TYR A 242 8.82 -10.71 0.64
C TYR A 242 7.43 -10.18 0.97
N VAL A 243 6.96 -9.17 0.24
CA VAL A 243 5.61 -8.63 0.39
C VAL A 243 4.56 -9.73 0.24
N MET A 244 4.59 -10.53 -0.81
CA MET A 244 3.64 -11.64 -1.02
C MET A 244 3.65 -12.67 0.12
N SER A 245 4.80 -12.90 0.76
CA SER A 245 4.87 -13.80 1.92
C SER A 245 4.12 -13.23 3.12
N ASP A 246 4.13 -11.92 3.28
CA ASP A 246 3.40 -11.21 4.30
C ASP A 246 1.90 -11.18 3.97
N GLU A 247 1.53 -10.78 2.74
CA GLU A 247 0.15 -10.77 2.25
C GLU A 247 -0.59 -12.10 2.41
N ALA A 248 0.10 -13.20 2.15
CA ALA A 248 -0.48 -14.53 2.35
C ALA A 248 -0.88 -14.79 3.82
N ARG A 249 -0.18 -14.17 4.79
CA ARG A 249 -0.55 -14.21 6.20
C ARG A 249 -1.72 -13.29 6.52
N HIS A 250 -1.76 -12.11 5.90
CA HIS A 250 -2.82 -11.11 6.07
C HIS A 250 -4.16 -11.67 5.60
N VAL A 251 -4.21 -12.23 4.41
CA VAL A 251 -5.41 -12.91 3.88
C VAL A 251 -5.83 -14.08 4.79
N ALA A 252 -4.86 -14.89 5.26
CA ALA A 252 -5.17 -15.97 6.20
C ALA A 252 -5.72 -15.44 7.53
N PHE A 253 -5.26 -14.29 7.99
CA PHE A 253 -5.79 -13.62 9.18
C PHE A 253 -7.25 -13.21 8.99
N GLY A 254 -7.59 -12.61 7.86
CA GLY A 254 -8.97 -12.27 7.52
C GLY A 254 -9.89 -13.49 7.55
N VAL A 255 -9.51 -14.55 6.84
CA VAL A 255 -10.30 -15.80 6.76
C VAL A 255 -10.43 -16.52 8.11
N LEU A 256 -9.43 -16.44 8.98
CA LEU A 256 -9.46 -17.08 10.29
C LEU A 256 -10.23 -16.28 11.35
N SER A 257 -10.46 -14.99 11.09
CA SER A 257 -11.14 -14.09 12.02
C SER A 257 -12.65 -14.04 11.82
N LEU A 258 -13.12 -14.17 10.59
CA LEU A 258 -14.53 -14.28 10.23
C LEU A 258 -15.01 -15.72 10.29
#